data_b8ed6f1f4c3c40db97e0d1c8e72e6288
#
_entry.id   b8ed6f1f4c3c40db97e0d1c8e72e6288
#
_cell.length_a   1.000
_cell.length_b   1.000
_cell.length_c   1.000
_cell.angle_alpha   90.00
_cell.angle_beta   90.00
_cell.angle_gamma   90.00
#
_symmetry.space_group_name_H-M   'P 1'
#
loop_
_entity.id
_entity.type
_entity.pdbx_description
1 polymer ?
#
loop_
_entity_poly.entity_id
_entity_poly.type
_entity_poly.pdbx_seq_one_letter_code
_entity_poly.pdbx_strand_id
1 'polypeptide(L)'
;MAETFTEQLTKKVAEADEAEANEQTGNAIKLYEQVIKEAAKEPEDLTEDAIKAKEVATYKLANIYKEKGLVNELIDLQKSILPLFIDFPKSKTAKIMRSLFDLTLKLDGHEQ
;
A
#
# COMPACT_ATOMS: atom_id res chain seq x y z
N MET A 1 1.08 -27.35 5.72
CA MET A 1 0.51 -26.81 4.50
C MET A 1 1.02 -25.41 4.24
N ALA A 2 1.27 -25.12 2.98
CA ALA A 2 1.76 -23.80 2.62
C ALA A 2 0.63 -22.78 2.74
N GLU A 3 0.99 -21.57 3.17
CA GLU A 3 0.04 -20.48 3.22
C GLU A 3 -0.32 -20.04 1.80
N THR A 4 -1.57 -19.62 1.60
CA THR A 4 -1.95 -19.03 0.33
C THR A 4 -1.32 -17.64 0.19
N PHE A 5 -1.32 -17.15 -1.05
CA PHE A 5 -0.84 -15.81 -1.31
C PHE A 5 -1.60 -14.78 -0.45
N THR A 6 -2.94 -14.91 -0.41
CA THR A 6 -3.77 -14.02 0.38
C THR A 6 -3.42 -14.08 1.86
N GLU A 7 -3.22 -15.28 2.39
CA GLU A 7 -2.87 -15.44 3.81
C GLU A 7 -1.53 -14.78 4.12
N GLN A 8 -0.56 -14.90 3.22
CA GLN A 8 0.74 -14.28 3.42
C GLN A 8 0.62 -12.75 3.46
N LEU A 9 -0.19 -12.19 2.57
CA LEU A 9 -0.39 -10.74 2.55
C LEU A 9 -1.10 -10.25 3.79
N THR A 10 -2.18 -10.91 4.20
CA THR A 10 -2.93 -10.47 5.37
C THR A 10 -2.09 -10.60 6.64
N LYS A 11 -1.26 -11.62 6.71
CA LYS A 11 -0.38 -11.79 7.85
C LYS A 11 0.64 -10.64 7.93
N LYS A 12 1.22 -10.27 6.80
CA LYS A 12 2.18 -9.16 6.78
C LYS A 12 1.53 -7.82 7.10
N VAL A 13 0.31 -7.60 6.65
CA VAL A 13 -0.41 -6.38 7.00
C VAL A 13 -0.61 -6.32 8.51
N ALA A 14 -0.99 -7.45 9.13
CA ALA A 14 -1.18 -7.48 10.57
C ALA A 14 0.13 -7.19 11.30
N GLU A 15 1.24 -7.76 10.82
CA GLU A 15 2.55 -7.51 11.41
C GLU A 15 2.94 -6.04 11.27
N ALA A 16 2.65 -5.44 10.13
CA ALA A 16 2.94 -4.03 9.91
C ALA A 16 2.10 -3.14 10.83
N ASP A 17 0.81 -3.48 10.99
CA ASP A 17 -0.06 -2.75 11.89
C ASP A 17 0.46 -2.80 13.32
N GLU A 18 0.94 -3.97 13.73
CA GLU A 18 1.50 -4.12 15.07
C GLU A 18 2.78 -3.30 15.23
N ALA A 19 3.64 -3.33 14.22
CA ALA A 19 4.87 -2.55 14.26
C ALA A 19 4.55 -1.06 14.38
N GLU A 20 3.54 -0.59 13.64
CA GLU A 20 3.15 0.80 13.71
C GLU A 20 2.61 1.16 15.10
N ALA A 21 1.80 0.26 15.67
CA ALA A 21 1.26 0.49 17.02
C ALA A 21 2.36 0.54 18.07
N ASN A 22 3.46 -0.16 17.85
CA ASN A 22 4.61 -0.17 18.75
C ASN A 22 5.64 0.89 18.40
N GLU A 23 5.29 1.82 17.53
CA GLU A 23 6.16 2.93 17.11
C GLU A 23 7.41 2.47 16.38
N GLN A 24 7.35 1.28 15.78
CA GLN A 24 8.42 0.76 14.95
C GLN A 24 8.10 1.11 13.49
N THR A 25 8.07 2.39 13.20
CA THR A 25 7.59 2.88 11.92
C THR A 25 8.43 2.36 10.75
N GLY A 26 9.75 2.28 10.93
CA GLY A 26 10.62 1.76 9.86
C GLY A 26 10.26 0.34 9.48
N ASN A 27 9.98 -0.51 10.47
CA ASN A 27 9.57 -1.88 10.21
C ASN A 27 8.20 -1.93 9.53
N ALA A 28 7.28 -1.07 9.97
CA ALA A 28 5.96 -1.01 9.37
C ALA A 28 6.06 -0.64 7.89
N ILE A 29 6.88 0.35 7.58
CA ILE A 29 7.07 0.77 6.19
C ILE A 29 7.56 -0.40 5.34
N LYS A 30 8.57 -1.13 5.82
CA LYS A 30 9.11 -2.26 5.06
C LYS A 30 8.06 -3.33 4.82
N LEU A 31 7.26 -3.64 5.83
CA LEU A 31 6.25 -4.67 5.71
C LEU A 31 5.13 -4.25 4.76
N TYR A 32 4.68 -3.01 4.84
CA TYR A 32 3.66 -2.52 3.90
C TYR A 32 4.21 -2.53 2.47
N GLU A 33 5.46 -2.13 2.29
CA GLU A 33 6.08 -2.17 0.96
C GLU A 33 6.13 -3.59 0.41
N GLN A 34 6.47 -4.56 1.27
CA GLN A 34 6.51 -5.96 0.83
C GLN A 34 5.13 -6.42 0.35
N VAL A 35 4.08 -6.05 1.08
CA VAL A 35 2.72 -6.42 0.67
C VAL A 35 2.39 -5.82 -0.69
N ILE A 36 2.70 -4.55 -0.87
CA ILE A 36 2.37 -3.85 -2.11
C ILE A 36 3.11 -4.44 -3.30
N LYS A 37 4.38 -4.80 -3.11
CA LYS A 37 5.24 -5.25 -4.21
C LYS A 37 5.21 -6.75 -4.45
N GLU A 38 4.61 -7.51 -3.57
CA GLU A 38 4.56 -8.96 -3.71
C GLU A 38 3.75 -9.33 -4.95
N ALA A 39 4.34 -10.09 -5.86
CA ALA A 39 3.66 -10.46 -7.10
C ALA A 39 2.97 -11.80 -6.94
N ALA A 40 1.72 -11.88 -7.40
CA ALA A 40 1.01 -13.15 -7.45
C ALA A 40 1.65 -14.02 -8.53
N LYS A 41 1.86 -15.29 -8.22
CA LYS A 41 2.45 -16.23 -9.19
C LYS A 41 1.43 -16.68 -10.23
N GLU A 42 0.18 -16.81 -9.81
CA GLU A 42 -0.90 -17.24 -10.67
C GLU A 42 -2.00 -16.18 -10.65
N PRO A 43 -2.71 -15.99 -11.77
CA PRO A 43 -3.79 -14.99 -11.77
C PRO A 43 -4.84 -15.23 -10.68
N GLU A 44 -5.14 -16.50 -10.40
CA GLU A 44 -6.17 -16.81 -9.40
C GLU A 44 -5.71 -16.54 -7.98
N ASP A 45 -4.42 -16.32 -7.76
CA ASP A 45 -3.94 -15.94 -6.43
C ASP A 45 -4.35 -14.51 -6.06
N LEU A 46 -4.68 -13.70 -7.05
CA LEU A 46 -5.06 -12.31 -6.81
C LEU A 46 -6.56 -12.26 -6.51
N THR A 47 -6.91 -12.80 -5.35
CA THR A 47 -8.30 -12.81 -4.88
C THR A 47 -8.74 -11.41 -4.46
N GLU A 48 -10.05 -11.25 -4.21
CA GLU A 48 -10.55 -9.98 -3.69
C GLU A 48 -9.87 -9.61 -2.39
N ASP A 49 -9.65 -10.61 -1.52
CA ASP A 49 -8.98 -10.35 -0.25
C ASP A 49 -7.53 -9.95 -0.44
N ALA A 50 -6.84 -10.54 -1.41
CA ALA A 50 -5.47 -10.16 -1.71
C ALA A 50 -5.40 -8.72 -2.24
N ILE A 51 -6.32 -8.37 -3.12
CA ILE A 51 -6.42 -7.00 -3.64
C ILE A 51 -6.69 -6.04 -2.49
N LYS A 52 -7.61 -6.40 -1.60
CA LYS A 52 -7.96 -5.58 -0.46
C LYS A 52 -6.74 -5.39 0.45
N ALA A 53 -5.97 -6.43 0.70
CA ALA A 53 -4.79 -6.33 1.54
C ALA A 53 -3.78 -5.35 0.95
N LYS A 54 -3.56 -5.42 -0.37
CA LYS A 54 -2.64 -4.50 -1.03
C LYS A 54 -3.17 -3.07 -1.01
N GLU A 55 -4.47 -2.91 -1.18
CA GLU A 55 -5.09 -1.59 -1.11
C GLU A 55 -4.91 -0.98 0.28
N VAL A 56 -5.19 -1.75 1.32
CA VAL A 56 -5.06 -1.28 2.69
C VAL A 56 -3.60 -0.91 2.98
N ALA A 57 -2.66 -1.76 2.57
CA ALA A 57 -1.25 -1.48 2.78
C ALA A 57 -0.83 -0.18 2.10
N THR A 58 -1.35 0.06 0.90
CA THR A 58 -1.04 1.29 0.15
C THR A 58 -1.51 2.52 0.91
N TYR A 59 -2.75 2.50 1.40
CA TYR A 59 -3.28 3.64 2.13
C TYR A 59 -2.53 3.88 3.43
N LYS A 60 -2.20 2.82 4.15
CA LYS A 60 -1.49 2.96 5.42
C LYS A 60 -0.08 3.49 5.21
N LEU A 61 0.61 2.98 4.20
CA LEU A 61 1.95 3.47 3.88
C LEU A 61 1.90 4.94 3.46
N ALA A 62 0.92 5.30 2.62
CA ALA A 62 0.77 6.68 2.18
C ALA A 62 0.52 7.61 3.36
N ASN A 63 -0.29 7.17 4.33
CA ASN A 63 -0.55 7.97 5.51
C ASN A 63 0.70 8.16 6.36
N ILE A 64 1.54 7.14 6.47
CA ILE A 64 2.81 7.25 7.20
C ILE A 64 3.69 8.30 6.51
N TYR A 65 3.81 8.23 5.20
CA TYR A 65 4.61 9.21 4.46
C TYR A 65 4.06 10.62 4.65
N LYS A 66 2.74 10.75 4.62
CA LYS A 66 2.10 12.06 4.82
C LYS A 66 2.42 12.61 6.20
N GLU A 67 2.26 11.79 7.24
CA GLU A 67 2.48 12.24 8.61
C GLU A 67 3.92 12.61 8.87
N LYS A 68 4.86 11.97 8.18
CA LYS A 68 6.28 12.26 8.33
C LYS A 68 6.76 13.34 7.38
N GLY A 69 5.91 13.85 6.50
CA GLY A 69 6.30 14.86 5.54
C GLY A 69 7.20 14.37 4.45
N LEU A 70 7.12 13.08 4.13
CA LEU A 70 7.99 12.46 3.14
C LEU A 70 7.35 12.55 1.75
N VAL A 71 7.41 13.75 1.16
CA VAL A 71 6.74 14.04 -0.11
C VAL A 71 7.29 13.16 -1.22
N ASN A 72 8.60 13.05 -1.32
CA ASN A 72 9.21 12.29 -2.41
C ASN A 72 8.81 10.83 -2.37
N GLU A 73 8.79 10.26 -1.17
CA GLU A 73 8.38 8.87 -1.00
C GLU A 73 6.93 8.67 -1.38
N LEU A 74 6.08 9.63 -1.05
CA LEU A 74 4.66 9.55 -1.40
C LEU A 74 4.47 9.63 -2.92
N ILE A 75 5.21 10.51 -3.58
CA ILE A 75 5.16 10.64 -5.03
C ILE A 75 5.66 9.36 -5.69
N ASP A 76 6.75 8.80 -5.18
CA ASP A 76 7.29 7.56 -5.72
C ASP A 76 6.29 6.42 -5.58
N LEU A 77 5.61 6.34 -4.43
CA LEU A 77 4.57 5.33 -4.23
C LEU A 77 3.47 5.52 -5.27
N GLN A 78 3.02 6.75 -5.45
CA GLN A 78 1.97 7.05 -6.42
C GLN A 78 2.37 6.60 -7.83
N LYS A 79 3.61 6.87 -8.22
CA LYS A 79 4.07 6.49 -9.56
C LYS A 79 4.16 4.98 -9.73
N SER A 80 4.41 4.25 -8.66
CA SER A 80 4.58 2.80 -8.74
C SER A 80 3.25 2.05 -8.80
N ILE A 81 2.15 2.69 -8.45
CA ILE A 81 0.86 2.00 -8.35
C ILE A 81 0.38 1.44 -9.69
N LEU A 82 0.49 2.22 -10.76
CA LEU A 82 -0.01 1.78 -12.06
C LEU A 82 0.62 0.47 -12.52
N PRO A 83 1.96 0.36 -12.56
CA PRO A 83 2.55 -0.92 -12.96
C PRO A 83 2.35 -2.04 -11.94
N LEU A 84 2.38 -1.74 -10.65
CA LEU A 84 2.23 -2.77 -9.63
C LEU A 84 0.82 -3.34 -9.60
N PHE A 85 -0.19 -2.50 -9.84
CA PHE A 85 -1.59 -2.90 -9.74
C PHE A 85 -2.23 -3.04 -11.12
N ILE A 86 -1.42 -3.40 -12.12
CA ILE A 86 -1.92 -3.51 -13.51
C ILE A 86 -3.06 -4.51 -13.63
N ASP A 87 -3.07 -5.53 -12.78
CA ASP A 87 -4.08 -6.58 -12.81
C ASP A 87 -5.30 -6.29 -11.94
N PHE A 88 -5.30 -5.14 -11.27
CA PHE A 88 -6.44 -4.73 -10.45
C PHE A 88 -7.58 -4.24 -11.35
N PRO A 89 -8.84 -4.34 -10.87
CA PRO A 89 -9.93 -3.65 -11.56
C PRO A 89 -9.60 -2.17 -11.70
N LYS A 90 -9.91 -1.61 -12.87
CA LYS A 90 -9.52 -0.23 -13.17
C LYS A 90 -10.15 0.77 -12.19
N SER A 91 -11.39 0.53 -11.77
CA SER A 91 -12.05 1.41 -10.82
C SER A 91 -11.31 1.43 -9.48
N LYS A 92 -10.80 0.28 -9.06
CA LYS A 92 -10.04 0.18 -7.82
C LYS A 92 -8.73 0.97 -7.92
N THR A 93 -7.99 0.77 -9.01
CA THR A 93 -6.74 1.49 -9.22
C THR A 93 -6.97 2.99 -9.29
N ALA A 94 -8.02 3.42 -9.98
CA ALA A 94 -8.34 4.84 -10.09
C ALA A 94 -8.64 5.44 -8.72
N LYS A 95 -9.37 4.71 -7.88
CA LYS A 95 -9.68 5.17 -6.53
C LYS A 95 -8.43 5.35 -5.70
N ILE A 96 -7.52 4.37 -5.78
CA ILE A 96 -6.26 4.44 -5.05
C ILE A 96 -5.43 5.64 -5.51
N MET A 97 -5.31 5.81 -6.82
CA MET A 97 -4.55 6.92 -7.37
C MET A 97 -5.10 8.27 -6.92
N ARG A 98 -6.43 8.41 -6.95
CA ARG A 98 -7.06 9.65 -6.54
C ARG A 98 -6.77 9.95 -5.07
N SER A 99 -6.85 8.93 -4.22
CA SER A 99 -6.59 9.10 -2.79
C SER A 99 -5.15 9.55 -2.55
N LEU A 100 -4.19 8.93 -3.24
CA LEU A 100 -2.78 9.28 -3.08
C LEU A 100 -2.52 10.69 -3.60
N PHE A 101 -3.14 11.05 -4.70
CA PHE A 101 -2.99 12.38 -5.26
C PHE A 101 -3.49 13.46 -4.29
N ASP A 102 -4.64 13.20 -3.65
CA ASP A 102 -5.18 14.12 -2.65
C ASP A 102 -4.21 14.30 -1.49
N LEU A 103 -3.59 13.22 -1.02
CA LEU A 103 -2.63 13.31 0.06
C LEU A 103 -1.40 14.12 -0.36
N THR A 104 -0.94 13.92 -1.60
CA THR A 104 0.21 14.66 -2.10
C THR A 104 -0.08 16.15 -2.15
N LEU A 105 -1.26 16.53 -2.60
CA LEU A 105 -1.64 17.94 -2.66
C LEU A 105 -1.65 18.56 -1.27
N LYS A 106 -2.19 17.85 -0.28
CA LYS A 106 -2.24 18.35 1.08
C LYS A 106 -0.84 18.52 1.66
N LEU A 107 0.03 17.57 1.35
CA LEU A 107 1.37 17.59 1.91
C LEU A 107 2.22 18.70 1.32
N ASP A 108 2.01 18.99 0.03
CA ASP A 108 2.75 20.04 -0.64
C ASP A 108 2.35 21.44 -0.18
N GLY A 109 1.30 21.56 0.61
CA GLY A 109 0.90 22.85 1.12
C GLY A 109 0.27 23.76 0.08
N HIS A 110 -0.28 23.18 -0.96
CA HIS A 110 -0.88 23.99 -2.04
C HIS A 110 -2.28 24.49 -1.70
N GLU A 111 -2.76 24.07 -0.56
CA GLU A 111 -4.10 24.45 -0.13
C GLU A 111 -4.20 25.89 0.28
N GLN A 112 -3.09 26.56 0.49
CA GLN A 112 -3.17 27.95 0.90
C GLN A 112 -3.56 28.88 -0.21
#